data_1267717933448079e90731af68d13ee3
#
_entry.id   1267717933448079e90731af68d13ee3
#
_cell.length_a   1.000
_cell.length_b   1.000
_cell.length_c   1.000
_cell.angle_alpha   90.00
_cell.angle_beta   90.00
_cell.angle_gamma   90.00
#
_symmetry.space_group_name_H-M   'P 1'
#
loop_
_entity.id
_entity.type
_entity.pdbx_description
1 polymer ?
#
loop_
_entity_poly.entity_id
_entity_poly.type
_entity_poly.pdbx_seq_one_letter_code
_entity_poly.pdbx_strand_id
1 'polypeptide(L)'
;MARRPRVLMVLASCLLLAIAGCTGDPNPEPDVIVDLLQQDWQHTPGVAAGGGTLQVAATTRSIVEQNGGGGQPNPPLNLAGTHLVAGGDFSLSVSFTDVTADATWTVYDSPPVIADEFRIEPAGLRLTLRGDDLGIAVFDGSGQKDVTNPRPAHEEHVKVADPEAELSVRRAGKTLEVDSGGDTVLSLPLGGVFDSGKLWLGLSSDDGSFQVRSLTATAPKGTSLTTAGPAVAAAEQAADGLQALAARIRPDFTIGAAVALGPLASDADYARELVGNFGALTPENAMKPQFLSPQQGVYTFEEADAILAIAESKGIAVHGHTIAFTEAMPRWMQELPSGSEQERRASAEALLDFVKTVVTHFKGRLDSLDVVNEPLDIYQGTSLQENIWYRVFGPSYPAVVSRAVYDADPDVKQFINENGADVPGPRQDALLKLAMDTNALGGHIYGVGLQAHVYDLETDSISAEDLSQTLDSIGAAGLHARISENDVSDDEGRDVQAKQYATVLATCLSSRVCVSYTTWGVDGRYDWWIDDDGGLQQGHDFLFEDGKPTPAYEAIKRELGG
;
A
#
# COMPACT_ATOMS: atom_id res chain seq x y z
N MET A 1 37.84 47.81 -2.98
CA MET A 1 37.70 47.40 -1.58
C MET A 1 36.73 46.21 -1.52
N ALA A 2 37.29 45.01 -1.48
CA ALA A 2 36.56 43.76 -1.53
C ALA A 2 36.37 43.26 -0.09
N ARG A 3 35.12 42.96 0.30
CA ARG A 3 34.84 42.24 1.57
C ARG A 3 34.55 40.77 1.26
N ARG A 4 35.40 39.89 1.79
CA ARG A 4 35.22 38.43 1.80
C ARG A 4 34.23 38.02 2.87
N PRO A 5 33.39 36.99 2.67
CA PRO A 5 32.59 36.43 3.75
C PRO A 5 33.42 35.47 4.62
N ARG A 6 33.19 35.56 5.92
CA ARG A 6 33.76 34.67 6.95
C ARG A 6 32.99 33.35 6.95
N VAL A 7 33.71 32.24 6.78
CA VAL A 7 33.24 30.89 7.05
C VAL A 7 33.20 30.71 8.56
N LEU A 8 32.02 30.35 9.09
CA LEU A 8 31.83 30.00 10.49
C LEU A 8 32.06 28.49 10.61
N MET A 9 33.14 28.14 11.28
CA MET A 9 33.47 26.76 11.63
C MET A 9 32.72 26.44 12.94
N VAL A 10 31.73 25.53 12.88
CA VAL A 10 31.07 25.01 14.10
C VAL A 10 31.90 23.86 14.62
N LEU A 11 32.48 24.07 15.80
CA LEU A 11 33.19 23.05 16.56
C LEU A 11 32.13 22.17 17.29
N ALA A 12 32.08 20.90 16.93
CA ALA A 12 31.33 19.89 17.68
C ALA A 12 32.10 19.58 18.98
N SER A 13 31.46 19.81 20.13
CA SER A 13 31.98 19.46 21.42
C SER A 13 31.63 18.00 21.72
N CYS A 14 32.61 17.10 21.66
CA CYS A 14 32.48 15.75 22.19
C CYS A 14 32.53 15.78 23.73
N LEU A 15 31.45 15.32 24.38
CA LEU A 15 31.41 15.07 25.80
C LEU A 15 31.86 13.62 26.05
N LEU A 16 33.06 13.43 26.57
CA LEU A 16 33.58 12.14 27.02
C LEU A 16 33.00 11.80 28.39
N LEU A 17 32.18 10.74 28.48
CA LEU A 17 31.94 10.04 29.74
C LEU A 17 32.92 8.88 29.86
N ALA A 18 33.80 8.97 30.84
CA ALA A 18 34.71 7.89 31.19
C ALA A 18 34.02 6.95 32.19
N ILE A 19 33.84 5.68 31.84
CA ILE A 19 33.56 4.59 32.77
C ILE A 19 34.84 3.76 32.88
N ALA A 20 35.36 3.66 34.08
CA ALA A 20 36.58 2.93 34.41
C ALA A 20 36.28 1.48 34.77
N GLY A 21 37.03 0.56 34.19
CA GLY A 21 37.38 -0.71 34.79
C GLY A 21 37.20 -1.96 33.96
N CYS A 22 38.23 -2.38 33.25
CA CYS A 22 38.87 -3.70 33.32
C CYS A 22 39.76 -3.89 32.08
N THR A 23 40.94 -4.37 32.31
CA THR A 23 42.06 -4.69 31.43
C THR A 23 41.69 -5.26 30.06
N GLY A 24 41.56 -4.40 29.07
CA GLY A 24 41.46 -4.65 27.63
C GLY A 24 42.27 -3.57 26.91
N ASP A 25 42.64 -3.81 25.70
CA ASP A 25 43.42 -3.02 24.76
C ASP A 25 43.35 -1.49 24.98
N PRO A 26 44.46 -0.73 24.99
CA PRO A 26 44.50 0.67 25.43
C PRO A 26 43.82 1.67 24.48
N ASN A 27 43.10 1.24 23.42
CA ASN A 27 42.34 2.14 22.59
C ASN A 27 41.21 1.39 21.78
N PRO A 28 40.08 1.04 22.40
CA PRO A 28 38.99 0.51 21.61
C PRO A 28 38.48 1.64 20.67
N GLU A 29 38.52 1.42 19.37
CA GLU A 29 37.81 2.30 18.46
C GLU A 29 36.29 2.24 18.80
N PRO A 30 35.57 3.37 18.71
CA PRO A 30 34.16 3.42 19.08
C PRO A 30 33.31 2.50 18.21
N ASP A 31 32.21 1.97 18.77
CA ASP A 31 31.15 1.30 18.04
C ASP A 31 30.57 2.23 16.95
N VAL A 32 30.06 1.65 15.89
CA VAL A 32 29.32 2.40 14.88
C VAL A 32 27.98 2.78 15.50
N ILE A 33 27.61 4.06 15.43
CA ILE A 33 26.33 4.59 15.93
C ILE A 33 25.63 5.32 14.79
N VAL A 34 24.35 4.99 14.57
CA VAL A 34 23.47 5.65 13.59
C VAL A 34 22.28 6.26 14.33
N ASP A 35 22.08 7.57 14.17
CA ASP A 35 20.88 8.27 14.64
C ASP A 35 19.73 8.05 13.65
N LEU A 36 18.69 7.34 14.10
CA LEU A 36 17.55 6.96 13.29
C LEU A 36 16.39 7.97 13.38
N LEU A 37 16.45 8.96 14.28
CA LEU A 37 15.49 10.07 14.30
C LEU A 37 15.61 10.96 13.05
N GLN A 38 16.79 10.97 12.43
CA GLN A 38 17.10 11.77 11.24
C GLN A 38 16.77 11.05 9.93
N GLN A 39 16.12 9.87 10.01
CA GLN A 39 15.72 9.12 8.83
C GLN A 39 14.51 9.76 8.17
N ASP A 40 14.15 9.26 6.99
CA ASP A 40 12.97 9.73 6.27
C ASP A 40 11.68 9.16 6.89
N TRP A 41 10.99 9.98 7.66
CA TRP A 41 9.69 9.71 8.25
C TRP A 41 8.56 10.50 7.57
N GLN A 42 8.86 11.30 6.53
CA GLN A 42 7.88 12.22 5.95
C GLN A 42 6.72 11.52 5.21
N HIS A 43 6.92 10.25 4.83
CA HIS A 43 5.89 9.43 4.19
C HIS A 43 5.33 8.36 5.13
N THR A 44 5.56 8.49 6.44
CA THR A 44 5.09 7.55 7.45
C THR A 44 3.81 8.10 8.10
N PRO A 45 2.64 7.50 7.84
CA PRO A 45 1.39 7.97 8.42
C PRO A 45 1.44 8.08 9.95
N GLY A 46 0.91 9.16 10.50
CA GLY A 46 0.89 9.39 11.94
C GLY A 46 2.23 9.78 12.57
N VAL A 47 3.32 9.86 11.81
CA VAL A 47 4.64 10.25 12.32
C VAL A 47 5.02 11.63 11.79
N ALA A 48 5.36 12.55 12.70
CA ALA A 48 5.83 13.89 12.36
C ALA A 48 7.19 14.17 12.99
N ALA A 49 8.19 14.49 12.18
CA ALA A 49 9.52 14.86 12.64
C ALA A 49 9.59 16.37 12.97
N GLY A 50 10.13 16.72 14.12
CA GLY A 50 10.30 18.13 14.51
C GLY A 50 11.07 18.29 15.81
N GLY A 51 11.90 19.33 15.90
CA GLY A 51 12.60 19.69 17.13
C GLY A 51 13.60 18.65 17.66
N GLY A 52 14.04 17.69 16.84
CA GLY A 52 14.92 16.60 17.26
C GLY A 52 14.20 15.42 17.91
N THR A 53 12.88 15.35 17.76
CA THR A 53 12.03 14.25 18.22
C THR A 53 11.08 13.82 17.11
N LEU A 54 10.49 12.62 17.24
CA LEU A 54 9.34 12.22 16.43
C LEU A 54 8.08 12.31 17.29
N GLN A 55 7.02 12.88 16.73
CA GLN A 55 5.67 12.84 17.29
C GLN A 55 4.92 11.74 16.58
N VAL A 56 4.38 10.79 17.34
CA VAL A 56 3.59 9.69 16.79
C VAL A 56 2.17 9.81 17.32
N ALA A 57 1.21 9.80 16.43
CA ALA A 57 -0.22 9.82 16.77
C ALA A 57 -0.91 8.62 16.15
N ALA A 58 -1.97 8.14 16.80
CA ALA A 58 -2.83 7.15 16.22
C ALA A 58 -3.34 7.65 14.86
N THR A 59 -3.12 6.86 13.84
CA THR A 59 -3.86 7.00 12.59
C THR A 59 -5.18 6.30 12.79
N THR A 60 -6.26 6.90 12.27
CA THR A 60 -7.58 6.27 12.37
C THR A 60 -7.52 4.96 11.59
N ARG A 61 -7.71 3.85 12.29
CA ARG A 61 -7.63 2.52 11.69
C ARG A 61 -8.79 2.28 10.75
N SER A 62 -8.51 1.78 9.58
CA SER A 62 -9.50 1.02 8.83
C SER A 62 -9.73 -0.31 9.57
N ILE A 63 -10.96 -0.52 10.02
CA ILE A 63 -11.38 -1.83 10.51
C ILE A 63 -11.87 -2.57 9.27
N VAL A 64 -11.05 -3.47 8.76
CA VAL A 64 -11.50 -4.41 7.73
C VAL A 64 -12.37 -5.44 8.44
N GLU A 65 -13.69 -5.28 8.37
CA GLU A 65 -14.63 -6.30 8.80
C GLU A 65 -14.96 -7.21 7.61
N GLN A 66 -14.42 -8.40 7.62
CA GLN A 66 -14.91 -9.46 6.75
C GLN A 66 -16.36 -9.81 7.08
N ASN A 67 -17.12 -10.19 6.05
CA ASN A 67 -18.50 -10.64 6.10
C ASN A 67 -18.83 -11.54 7.32
N GLY A 68 -19.22 -10.92 8.45
CA GLY A 68 -19.78 -11.61 9.62
C GLY A 68 -18.80 -12.18 10.64
N GLY A 69 -17.51 -12.06 10.47
CA GLY A 69 -16.47 -12.36 11.46
C GLY A 69 -15.83 -11.08 11.98
N GLY A 70 -15.71 -10.89 13.28
CA GLY A 70 -15.12 -9.66 13.85
C GLY A 70 -13.73 -9.42 13.28
N GLY A 71 -13.62 -8.44 12.36
CA GLY A 71 -12.39 -8.11 11.68
C GLY A 71 -11.33 -7.62 12.66
N GLN A 72 -10.10 -8.08 12.50
CA GLN A 72 -8.98 -7.52 13.23
C GLN A 72 -8.63 -6.16 12.63
N PRO A 73 -8.40 -5.12 13.44
CA PRO A 73 -7.94 -3.85 12.92
C PRO A 73 -6.59 -4.05 12.21
N ASN A 74 -6.49 -3.65 10.95
CA ASN A 74 -5.20 -3.57 10.26
C ASN A 74 -4.39 -2.44 10.92
N PRO A 75 -3.29 -2.73 11.61
CA PRO A 75 -2.44 -1.67 12.11
C PRO A 75 -1.86 -0.89 10.93
N PRO A 76 -1.74 0.45 11.04
CA PRO A 76 -1.18 1.27 9.98
C PRO A 76 0.25 0.82 9.64
N LEU A 77 0.60 0.89 8.37
CA LEU A 77 1.98 0.76 7.90
C LEU A 77 2.73 2.03 8.21
N ASN A 78 3.39 2.06 9.36
CA ASN A 78 4.15 3.22 9.82
C ASN A 78 5.65 2.93 9.76
N LEU A 79 6.12 2.49 8.58
CA LEU A 79 7.53 2.24 8.35
C LEU A 79 8.26 3.51 7.92
N ALA A 80 9.50 3.69 8.39
CA ALA A 80 10.39 4.72 7.85
C ALA A 80 10.68 4.45 6.37
N GLY A 81 10.78 5.49 5.57
CA GLY A 81 11.16 5.39 4.16
C GLY A 81 12.59 4.88 3.94
N THR A 82 13.43 4.89 4.98
CA THR A 82 14.77 4.32 4.97
C THR A 82 14.82 3.05 5.79
N HIS A 83 15.61 2.08 5.35
CA HIS A 83 15.91 0.88 6.13
C HIS A 83 17.35 0.84 6.57
N LEU A 84 17.62 0.11 7.66
CA LEU A 84 18.95 -0.13 8.16
C LEU A 84 19.54 -1.38 7.51
N VAL A 85 20.83 -1.36 7.21
CA VAL A 85 21.58 -2.52 6.71
C VAL A 85 22.65 -2.88 7.73
N ALA A 86 22.51 -4.04 8.38
CA ALA A 86 23.40 -4.55 9.40
C ALA A 86 24.13 -5.81 8.92
N GLY A 87 25.45 -5.77 8.85
CA GLY A 87 26.28 -6.89 8.38
C GLY A 87 26.60 -7.94 9.47
N GLY A 88 25.97 -7.89 10.65
CA GLY A 88 26.22 -8.79 11.77
C GLY A 88 25.44 -8.42 13.01
N ASP A 89 26.05 -8.55 14.20
CA ASP A 89 25.43 -8.17 15.46
C ASP A 89 25.14 -6.68 15.52
N PHE A 90 24.00 -6.32 16.12
CA PHE A 90 23.55 -4.94 16.30
C PHE A 90 22.69 -4.79 17.56
N SER A 91 22.53 -3.55 18.01
CA SER A 91 21.52 -3.16 18.98
C SER A 91 20.74 -1.96 18.45
N LEU A 92 19.42 -2.02 18.53
CA LEU A 92 18.52 -0.91 18.29
C LEU A 92 17.98 -0.43 19.62
N SER A 93 17.93 0.88 19.87
CA SER A 93 17.41 1.44 21.11
C SER A 93 16.41 2.54 20.82
N VAL A 94 15.31 2.58 21.60
CA VAL A 94 14.26 3.59 21.53
C VAL A 94 13.88 4.10 22.91
N SER A 95 13.58 5.39 23.05
CA SER A 95 13.03 5.97 24.28
C SER A 95 11.72 6.68 23.95
N PHE A 96 10.63 6.23 24.57
CA PHE A 96 9.29 6.80 24.47
C PHE A 96 9.04 7.79 25.61
N THR A 97 8.23 8.81 25.33
CA THR A 97 7.72 9.74 26.35
C THR A 97 6.34 10.24 25.97
N ASP A 98 5.63 10.77 26.96
CA ASP A 98 4.28 11.30 26.78
C ASP A 98 3.32 10.26 26.15
N VAL A 99 3.45 8.97 26.50
CA VAL A 99 2.59 7.90 26.02
C VAL A 99 1.20 8.06 26.62
N THR A 100 0.19 8.37 25.77
CA THR A 100 -1.17 8.62 26.23
C THR A 100 -2.06 7.38 26.31
N ALA A 101 -1.82 6.38 25.46
CA ALA A 101 -2.52 5.10 25.47
C ALA A 101 -1.56 3.94 25.24
N ASP A 102 -0.96 3.88 24.05
CA ASP A 102 0.04 2.87 23.68
C ASP A 102 1.13 3.46 22.80
N ALA A 103 2.29 2.79 22.82
CA ALA A 103 3.40 3.08 21.90
C ALA A 103 3.89 1.75 21.31
N THR A 104 3.82 1.62 20.01
CA THR A 104 4.26 0.43 19.27
C THR A 104 5.49 0.74 18.44
N TRP A 105 6.49 -0.12 18.57
CA TRP A 105 7.71 -0.13 17.77
C TRP A 105 7.87 -1.48 17.08
N THR A 106 8.02 -1.46 15.76
CA THR A 106 8.23 -2.65 14.95
C THR A 106 9.62 -2.64 14.32
N VAL A 107 10.22 -3.82 14.21
CA VAL A 107 11.49 -4.06 13.51
C VAL A 107 11.28 -5.31 12.66
N TYR A 108 11.22 -5.15 11.35
CA TYR A 108 10.98 -6.24 10.40
C TYR A 108 12.17 -6.43 9.46
N ASP A 109 12.36 -7.62 8.90
CA ASP A 109 13.37 -7.91 7.90
C ASP A 109 12.89 -7.78 6.44
N SER A 110 11.61 -7.43 6.26
CA SER A 110 11.01 -6.94 5.01
C SER A 110 9.78 -6.07 5.32
N PRO A 111 9.28 -5.23 4.40
CA PRO A 111 8.00 -4.55 4.58
C PRO A 111 6.86 -5.57 4.70
N PRO A 112 5.86 -5.35 5.58
CA PRO A 112 4.66 -6.18 5.62
C PRO A 112 3.84 -6.02 4.34
N VAL A 113 3.22 -7.10 3.89
CA VAL A 113 2.23 -7.08 2.81
C VAL A 113 0.86 -6.84 3.41
N ILE A 114 0.10 -5.92 2.83
CA ILE A 114 -1.30 -5.67 3.17
C ILE A 114 -2.12 -5.86 1.92
N ALA A 115 -3.05 -6.78 1.97
CA ALA A 115 -4.11 -6.93 1.00
C ALA A 115 -5.46 -6.59 1.66
N ASP A 116 -6.53 -6.54 0.88
CA ASP A 116 -7.88 -6.11 1.30
C ASP A 116 -8.38 -6.79 2.58
N GLU A 117 -8.08 -8.06 2.73
CA GLU A 117 -8.66 -8.91 3.76
C GLU A 117 -7.63 -9.44 4.75
N PHE A 118 -6.33 -9.25 4.51
CA PHE A 118 -5.28 -9.84 5.34
C PHE A 118 -4.00 -9.00 5.35
N ARG A 119 -3.20 -9.26 6.36
CA ARG A 119 -1.87 -8.70 6.53
C ARG A 119 -0.88 -9.83 6.76
N ILE A 120 0.24 -9.79 6.05
CA ILE A 120 1.36 -10.67 6.28
C ILE A 120 2.38 -9.93 7.11
N GLU A 121 2.61 -10.47 8.29
CA GLU A 121 3.70 -10.02 9.13
C GLU A 121 5.00 -10.71 8.69
N PRO A 122 6.00 -9.95 8.22
CA PRO A 122 7.31 -10.52 7.93
C PRO A 122 8.00 -11.01 9.19
N ALA A 123 9.11 -11.73 9.04
CA ALA A 123 9.95 -12.05 10.18
C ALA A 123 10.44 -10.76 10.87
N GLY A 124 10.36 -10.74 12.20
CA GLY A 124 10.69 -9.54 12.95
C GLY A 124 10.09 -9.49 14.34
N LEU A 125 9.99 -8.30 14.87
CA LEU A 125 9.59 -8.04 16.25
C LEU A 125 8.61 -6.86 16.30
N ARG A 126 7.60 -6.99 17.19
CA ARG A 126 6.73 -5.88 17.60
C ARG A 126 6.77 -5.73 19.11
N LEU A 127 7.10 -4.55 19.58
CA LEU A 127 7.03 -4.14 20.98
C LEU A 127 5.88 -3.15 21.15
N THR A 128 4.96 -3.43 22.07
CA THR A 128 3.83 -2.54 22.37
C THR A 128 3.82 -2.23 23.87
N LEU A 129 4.04 -0.97 24.22
CA LEU A 129 4.00 -0.49 25.59
C LEU A 129 2.62 0.10 25.89
N ARG A 130 1.96 -0.40 26.94
CA ARG A 130 0.67 0.12 27.46
C ARG A 130 0.80 0.33 28.97
N GLY A 131 1.00 1.58 29.40
CA GLY A 131 1.34 1.86 30.80
C GLY A 131 2.65 1.16 31.19
N ASP A 132 2.59 0.26 32.18
CA ASP A 132 3.73 -0.56 32.62
C ASP A 132 3.80 -1.96 31.97
N ASP A 133 2.91 -2.27 31.04
CA ASP A 133 2.84 -3.55 30.34
C ASP A 133 3.53 -3.48 28.98
N LEU A 134 4.60 -4.24 28.81
CA LEU A 134 5.32 -4.38 27.55
C LEU A 134 4.94 -5.70 26.90
N GLY A 135 4.14 -5.63 25.83
CA GLY A 135 3.85 -6.76 24.95
C GLY A 135 5.00 -6.95 23.95
N ILE A 136 5.47 -8.18 23.82
CA ILE A 136 6.56 -8.57 22.91
C ILE A 136 6.04 -9.66 21.99
N ALA A 137 5.94 -9.40 20.68
CA ALA A 137 5.54 -10.37 19.68
C ALA A 137 6.67 -10.59 18.67
N VAL A 138 7.10 -11.84 18.51
CA VAL A 138 8.16 -12.24 17.57
C VAL A 138 7.54 -13.05 16.43
N PHE A 139 7.77 -12.63 15.21
CA PHE A 139 7.32 -13.28 13.98
C PHE A 139 8.52 -13.92 13.29
N ASP A 140 8.43 -15.19 12.94
CA ASP A 140 9.53 -15.95 12.30
C ASP A 140 9.30 -16.17 10.80
N GLY A 141 8.25 -15.55 10.24
CA GLY A 141 7.87 -15.72 8.86
C GLY A 141 7.19 -17.05 8.54
N SER A 142 7.08 -17.98 9.50
CA SER A 142 6.47 -19.31 9.29
C SER A 142 4.95 -19.33 9.54
N GLY A 143 4.42 -18.32 10.23
CA GLY A 143 3.00 -18.18 10.58
C GLY A 143 2.09 -17.75 9.43
N GLN A 144 2.58 -17.71 8.21
CA GLN A 144 1.90 -17.20 7.02
C GLN A 144 0.77 -18.11 6.49
N LYS A 145 0.50 -19.26 7.13
CA LYS A 145 -0.59 -20.13 6.71
C LYS A 145 -1.99 -19.65 7.11
N ASP A 146 -2.09 -18.67 7.99
CA ASP A 146 -3.35 -18.04 8.36
C ASP A 146 -3.17 -16.52 8.22
N VAL A 147 -3.25 -16.05 6.98
CA VAL A 147 -3.05 -14.64 6.62
C VAL A 147 -4.13 -13.72 7.19
N THR A 148 -5.30 -14.27 7.54
CA THR A 148 -6.40 -13.50 8.14
C THR A 148 -6.16 -13.17 9.62
N ASN A 149 -5.25 -13.88 10.28
CA ASN A 149 -4.91 -13.67 11.69
C ASN A 149 -3.45 -14.08 11.96
N PRO A 150 -2.47 -13.27 11.51
CA PRO A 150 -1.06 -13.59 11.67
C PRO A 150 -0.72 -13.72 13.16
N ARG A 151 -0.29 -14.93 13.56
CA ARG A 151 0.07 -15.22 14.94
C ARG A 151 1.58 -15.12 15.11
N PRO A 152 2.05 -14.43 16.16
CA PRO A 152 3.47 -14.46 16.47
C PRO A 152 3.92 -15.88 16.83
N ALA A 153 5.14 -16.24 16.44
CA ALA A 153 5.79 -17.49 16.84
C ALA A 153 6.07 -17.52 18.36
N HIS A 154 6.24 -16.33 18.94
CA HIS A 154 6.36 -16.12 20.38
C HIS A 154 5.67 -14.82 20.78
N GLU A 155 4.90 -14.87 21.88
CA GLU A 155 4.26 -13.70 22.46
C GLU A 155 4.39 -13.73 23.98
N GLU A 156 4.80 -12.62 24.57
CA GLU A 156 4.97 -12.47 26.00
C GLU A 156 4.59 -11.04 26.44
N HIS A 157 4.09 -10.93 27.67
CA HIS A 157 3.78 -9.67 28.34
C HIS A 157 4.63 -9.54 29.60
N VAL A 158 5.38 -8.46 29.71
CA VAL A 158 6.31 -8.22 30.80
C VAL A 158 6.01 -6.89 31.47
N LYS A 159 5.98 -6.86 32.80
CA LYS A 159 5.89 -5.60 33.55
C LYS A 159 7.24 -4.91 33.60
N VAL A 160 7.30 -3.69 33.08
CA VAL A 160 8.50 -2.84 33.14
C VAL A 160 8.44 -1.91 34.36
N ALA A 161 9.57 -1.73 35.01
CA ALA A 161 9.64 -0.93 36.23
C ALA A 161 9.51 0.58 35.94
N ASP A 162 9.98 1.01 34.78
CA ASP A 162 9.90 2.39 34.29
C ASP A 162 9.46 2.38 32.82
N PRO A 163 8.24 2.80 32.52
CA PRO A 163 7.73 2.89 31.14
C PRO A 163 8.47 3.88 30.24
N GLU A 164 9.19 4.85 30.81
CA GLU A 164 10.02 5.80 30.05
C GLU A 164 11.48 5.35 29.91
N ALA A 165 11.83 4.17 30.45
CA ALA A 165 13.16 3.60 30.28
C ALA A 165 13.42 3.24 28.82
N GLU A 166 14.69 3.30 28.43
CA GLU A 166 15.12 2.87 27.11
C GLU A 166 14.78 1.40 26.88
N LEU A 167 14.09 1.11 25.78
CA LEU A 167 13.89 -0.24 25.25
C LEU A 167 14.99 -0.51 24.22
N SER A 168 15.54 -1.72 24.23
CA SER A 168 16.46 -2.12 23.17
C SER A 168 16.17 -3.52 22.63
N VAL A 169 16.46 -3.70 21.34
CA VAL A 169 16.41 -4.97 20.61
C VAL A 169 17.82 -5.27 20.15
N ARG A 170 18.34 -6.43 20.52
CA ARG A 170 19.70 -6.80 20.25
C ARG A 170 19.79 -8.16 19.54
N ARG A 171 20.51 -8.17 18.43
CA ARG A 171 21.04 -9.41 17.82
C ARG A 171 22.44 -9.67 18.39
N ALA A 172 22.61 -10.78 19.08
CA ALA A 172 23.91 -11.24 19.60
C ALA A 172 24.19 -12.67 19.11
N GLY A 173 24.92 -12.80 18.01
CA GLY A 173 25.17 -14.06 17.35
C GLY A 173 23.89 -14.73 16.86
N LYS A 174 23.42 -15.75 17.59
CA LYS A 174 22.18 -16.49 17.30
C LYS A 174 21.06 -16.22 18.31
N THR A 175 21.16 -15.16 19.07
CA THR A 175 20.21 -14.81 20.12
C THR A 175 19.57 -13.46 19.81
N LEU A 176 18.25 -13.38 19.96
CA LEU A 176 17.47 -12.16 20.01
C LEU A 176 17.26 -11.81 21.50
N GLU A 177 17.59 -10.60 21.89
CA GLU A 177 17.37 -10.10 23.23
C GLU A 177 16.59 -8.80 23.20
N VAL A 178 15.68 -8.65 24.15
CA VAL A 178 14.96 -7.40 24.42
C VAL A 178 15.31 -6.95 25.83
N ASP A 179 15.75 -5.70 25.95
CA ASP A 179 16.08 -5.11 27.24
C ASP A 179 15.15 -3.92 27.54
N SER A 180 14.85 -3.68 28.82
CA SER A 180 14.15 -2.50 29.32
C SER A 180 14.96 -1.90 30.48
N GLY A 181 15.41 -0.65 30.35
CA GLY A 181 16.22 0.03 31.36
C GLY A 181 17.56 -0.65 31.65
N GLY A 182 18.05 -1.45 30.71
CA GLY A 182 19.30 -2.23 30.87
C GLY A 182 19.11 -3.64 31.42
N ASP A 183 17.90 -4.02 31.84
CA ASP A 183 17.57 -5.37 32.26
C ASP A 183 17.00 -6.17 31.06
N THR A 184 17.56 -7.37 30.82
CA THR A 184 17.04 -8.26 29.77
C THR A 184 15.70 -8.85 30.20
N VAL A 185 14.65 -8.51 29.45
CA VAL A 185 13.26 -8.96 29.68
C VAL A 185 12.86 -10.13 28.80
N LEU A 186 13.55 -10.34 27.68
CA LEU A 186 13.37 -11.50 26.80
C LEU A 186 14.72 -11.92 26.20
N SER A 187 14.94 -13.23 26.09
CA SER A 187 16.09 -13.80 25.38
C SER A 187 15.65 -15.10 24.67
N LEU A 188 15.72 -15.12 23.35
CA LEU A 188 15.27 -16.24 22.50
C LEU A 188 16.32 -16.59 21.45
N PRO A 189 16.35 -17.86 20.96
CA PRO A 189 17.06 -18.18 19.72
C PRO A 189 16.51 -17.33 18.57
N LEU A 190 17.39 -16.83 17.70
CA LEU A 190 17.04 -15.89 16.63
C LEU A 190 16.03 -16.49 15.60
N GLY A 191 16.10 -17.80 15.35
CA GLY A 191 15.05 -18.52 14.59
C GLY A 191 14.80 -18.07 13.15
N GLY A 192 15.77 -17.38 12.51
CA GLY A 192 15.60 -16.80 11.18
C GLY A 192 15.28 -15.30 11.17
N VAL A 193 14.83 -14.75 12.31
CA VAL A 193 14.55 -13.30 12.45
C VAL A 193 15.82 -12.49 12.19
N PHE A 194 15.72 -11.47 11.33
CA PHE A 194 16.83 -10.59 10.91
C PHE A 194 17.94 -11.26 10.09
N ASP A 195 17.66 -12.38 9.44
CA ASP A 195 18.65 -13.07 8.59
C ASP A 195 18.95 -12.31 7.28
N SER A 196 18.00 -11.48 6.80
CA SER A 196 18.20 -10.64 5.61
C SER A 196 19.32 -9.60 5.78
N GLY A 197 19.64 -9.23 7.03
CA GLY A 197 20.52 -8.11 7.34
C GLY A 197 19.94 -6.74 7.01
N LYS A 198 18.70 -6.67 6.53
CA LYS A 198 17.95 -5.44 6.29
C LYS A 198 16.88 -5.30 7.37
N LEU A 199 16.68 -4.10 7.88
CA LEU A 199 15.76 -3.84 8.99
C LEU A 199 14.88 -2.65 8.66
N TRP A 200 13.57 -2.87 8.63
CA TRP A 200 12.56 -1.82 8.49
C TRP A 200 11.99 -1.48 9.85
N LEU A 201 11.96 -0.20 10.16
CA LEU A 201 11.53 0.32 11.45
C LEU A 201 10.18 0.99 11.32
N GLY A 202 9.26 0.68 12.22
CA GLY A 202 7.93 1.28 12.25
C GLY A 202 7.59 1.82 13.64
N LEU A 203 6.81 2.89 13.68
CA LEU A 203 6.30 3.53 14.89
C LEU A 203 4.79 3.75 14.73
N SER A 204 3.98 3.30 15.68
CA SER A 204 2.54 3.47 15.63
C SER A 204 1.91 3.53 17.02
N SER A 205 0.72 4.12 17.10
CA SER A 205 -0.17 4.02 18.26
C SER A 205 -1.55 3.57 17.79
N ASP A 206 -2.23 2.78 18.61
CA ASP A 206 -3.59 2.32 18.32
C ASP A 206 -4.64 3.37 18.64
N ASP A 207 -4.56 4.00 19.82
CA ASP A 207 -5.61 4.86 20.35
C ASP A 207 -5.08 6.19 20.91
N GLY A 208 -3.80 6.50 20.79
CA GLY A 208 -3.22 7.63 21.46
C GLY A 208 -2.12 8.35 20.69
N SER A 209 -1.16 8.82 21.42
CA SER A 209 0.03 9.47 20.89
C SER A 209 1.21 9.28 21.84
N PHE A 210 2.42 9.41 21.31
CA PHE A 210 3.66 9.43 22.09
C PHE A 210 4.75 10.22 21.36
N GLN A 211 5.85 10.50 22.09
CA GLN A 211 7.04 11.08 21.49
C GLN A 211 8.19 10.06 21.52
N VAL A 212 9.05 10.11 20.50
CA VAL A 212 10.32 9.39 20.46
C VAL A 212 11.45 10.42 20.63
N ARG A 213 12.17 10.34 21.75
CA ARG A 213 13.31 11.23 22.06
C ARG A 213 14.62 10.70 21.52
N SER A 214 14.75 9.38 21.45
CA SER A 214 15.95 8.70 20.98
C SER A 214 15.55 7.48 20.18
N LEU A 215 16.13 7.31 19.02
CA LEU A 215 16.04 6.10 18.22
C LEU A 215 17.41 5.91 17.56
N THR A 216 18.16 4.90 18.01
CA THR A 216 19.54 4.70 17.59
C THR A 216 19.80 3.24 17.22
N ALA A 217 20.72 3.05 16.30
CA ALA A 217 21.31 1.74 16.02
C ALA A 217 22.80 1.76 16.33
N THR A 218 23.28 0.69 16.95
CA THR A 218 24.70 0.50 17.24
C THR A 218 25.17 -0.86 16.76
N ALA A 219 26.43 -0.95 16.34
CA ALA A 219 27.04 -2.22 15.96
C ALA A 219 28.50 -2.27 16.48
N PRO A 220 29.01 -3.48 16.80
CA PRO A 220 30.39 -3.66 17.18
C PRO A 220 31.36 -3.19 16.09
N LYS A 221 32.51 -2.72 16.49
CA LYS A 221 33.60 -2.34 15.59
C LYS A 221 33.85 -3.41 14.52
N GLY A 222 33.92 -2.96 13.27
CA GLY A 222 34.15 -3.85 12.11
C GLY A 222 32.90 -4.50 11.54
N THR A 223 31.73 -4.30 12.15
CA THR A 223 30.43 -4.64 11.59
C THR A 223 29.93 -3.46 10.75
N SER A 224 29.49 -3.70 9.53
CA SER A 224 28.88 -2.64 8.75
C SER A 224 27.49 -2.33 9.29
N LEU A 225 27.22 -1.07 9.55
CA LEU A 225 25.90 -0.56 9.92
C LEU A 225 25.68 0.73 9.12
N THR A 226 24.76 0.70 8.19
CA THR A 226 24.48 1.81 7.28
C THR A 226 22.97 1.96 7.09
N THR A 227 22.53 3.12 6.66
CA THR A 227 21.16 3.33 6.21
C THR A 227 21.13 3.36 4.69
N ALA A 228 20.13 2.71 4.10
CA ALA A 228 19.78 2.90 2.70
C ALA A 228 18.75 4.03 2.64
N GLY A 229 19.02 5.03 1.82
CA GLY A 229 18.17 6.22 1.66
C GLY A 229 16.75 5.88 1.20
N PRO A 230 15.83 6.89 1.15
CA PRO A 230 14.46 6.65 0.74
C PRO A 230 14.46 5.94 -0.61
N ALA A 231 13.85 4.78 -0.65
CA ALA A 231 13.84 3.92 -1.83
C ALA A 231 13.38 4.71 -3.06
N VAL A 232 12.28 5.42 -2.91
CA VAL A 232 11.65 6.18 -4.00
C VAL A 232 12.42 7.45 -4.39
N ALA A 233 13.20 8.07 -3.49
CA ALA A 233 13.92 9.29 -3.82
C ALA A 233 14.99 9.06 -4.89
N ALA A 234 15.65 7.90 -4.88
CA ALA A 234 16.68 7.52 -5.85
C ALA A 234 16.12 6.89 -7.13
N ALA A 235 14.84 6.52 -7.17
CA ALA A 235 14.21 5.92 -8.34
C ALA A 235 13.94 6.98 -9.42
N GLU A 236 14.25 6.66 -10.67
CA GLU A 236 14.02 7.53 -11.83
C GLU A 236 13.32 6.75 -12.96
N GLN A 237 12.58 7.46 -13.81
CA GLN A 237 11.98 6.87 -14.99
C GLN A 237 13.06 6.36 -15.95
N ALA A 238 12.93 5.10 -16.37
CA ALA A 238 13.86 4.50 -17.32
C ALA A 238 13.51 4.90 -18.76
N ALA A 239 14.51 5.28 -19.54
CA ALA A 239 14.31 5.64 -20.95
C ALA A 239 13.81 4.47 -21.82
N ASP A 240 14.00 3.23 -21.37
CA ASP A 240 13.53 1.98 -21.96
C ASP A 240 12.50 1.25 -21.06
N GLY A 241 11.93 1.95 -20.07
CA GLY A 241 10.82 1.48 -19.24
C GLY A 241 9.51 1.38 -20.04
N LEU A 242 8.58 0.62 -19.53
CA LEU A 242 7.32 0.29 -20.24
C LEU A 242 6.55 1.54 -20.66
N GLN A 243 6.38 2.52 -19.78
CA GLN A 243 5.72 3.79 -20.10
C GLN A 243 6.46 4.57 -21.20
N ALA A 244 7.79 4.63 -21.11
CA ALA A 244 8.59 5.36 -22.09
C ALA A 244 8.52 4.70 -23.48
N LEU A 245 8.46 3.38 -23.54
CA LEU A 245 8.28 2.64 -24.79
C LEU A 245 6.86 2.82 -25.34
N ALA A 246 5.83 2.69 -24.52
CA ALA A 246 4.44 2.89 -24.90
C ALA A 246 4.20 4.29 -25.47
N ALA A 247 4.77 5.31 -24.85
CA ALA A 247 4.64 6.70 -25.28
C ALA A 247 5.27 6.97 -26.67
N ARG A 248 6.24 6.17 -27.12
CA ARG A 248 6.79 6.26 -28.49
C ARG A 248 5.81 5.74 -29.54
N ILE A 249 4.98 4.76 -29.18
CA ILE A 249 3.96 4.18 -30.06
C ILE A 249 2.71 5.06 -30.03
N ARG A 250 2.28 5.41 -28.81
CA ARG A 250 1.05 6.14 -28.55
C ARG A 250 1.24 7.09 -27.37
N PRO A 251 1.55 8.38 -27.62
CA PRO A 251 1.92 9.37 -26.59
C PRO A 251 0.85 9.64 -25.53
N ASP A 252 -0.42 9.36 -25.84
CA ASP A 252 -1.60 9.53 -24.99
C ASP A 252 -1.98 8.25 -24.23
N PHE A 253 -1.19 7.18 -24.34
CA PHE A 253 -1.46 5.90 -23.68
C PHE A 253 -0.66 5.78 -22.38
N THR A 254 -1.32 5.29 -21.33
CA THR A 254 -0.69 5.16 -20.03
C THR A 254 -0.55 3.69 -19.63
N ILE A 255 0.64 3.31 -19.18
CA ILE A 255 0.91 2.05 -18.50
C ILE A 255 0.94 2.33 -17.00
N GLY A 256 0.10 1.64 -16.23
CA GLY A 256 -0.05 1.82 -14.79
C GLY A 256 0.19 0.54 -14.00
N ALA A 257 0.29 0.69 -12.68
CA ALA A 257 0.30 -0.43 -11.73
C ALA A 257 -0.47 -0.07 -10.45
N ALA A 258 -1.11 -1.08 -9.85
CA ALA A 258 -1.60 -0.98 -8.48
C ALA A 258 -0.43 -1.00 -7.50
N VAL A 259 -0.55 -0.23 -6.41
CA VAL A 259 0.56 -0.02 -5.47
C VAL A 259 0.09 0.06 -4.02
N ALA A 260 0.92 -0.49 -3.12
CA ALA A 260 0.82 -0.28 -1.69
C ALA A 260 1.92 0.67 -1.20
N LEU A 261 1.62 1.52 -0.21
CA LEU A 261 2.57 2.51 0.31
C LEU A 261 3.82 1.86 0.93
N GLY A 262 3.63 0.76 1.67
CA GLY A 262 4.73 0.12 2.39
C GLY A 262 5.93 -0.21 1.50
N PRO A 263 5.78 -1.10 0.50
CA PRO A 263 6.86 -1.42 -0.42
C PRO A 263 7.32 -0.20 -1.25
N LEU A 264 6.41 0.65 -1.70
CA LEU A 264 6.75 1.84 -2.46
C LEU A 264 7.68 2.79 -1.69
N ALA A 265 7.40 3.01 -0.41
CA ALA A 265 8.18 3.93 0.42
C ALA A 265 9.51 3.32 0.92
N SER A 266 9.57 2.01 1.12
CA SER A 266 10.65 1.37 1.90
C SER A 266 11.45 0.31 1.15
N ASP A 267 10.99 -0.23 0.02
CA ASP A 267 11.74 -1.18 -0.82
C ASP A 267 12.33 -0.49 -2.06
N ALA A 268 13.67 -0.44 -2.11
CA ALA A 268 14.39 0.24 -3.20
C ALA A 268 14.24 -0.46 -4.56
N ASP A 269 14.09 -1.78 -4.57
CA ASP A 269 13.89 -2.55 -5.79
C ASP A 269 12.48 -2.32 -6.31
N TYR A 270 11.47 -2.42 -5.46
CA TYR A 270 10.08 -2.13 -5.82
C TYR A 270 9.89 -0.68 -6.32
N ALA A 271 10.43 0.30 -5.60
CA ALA A 271 10.35 1.70 -6.02
C ALA A 271 11.04 1.96 -7.37
N ARG A 272 12.17 1.30 -7.64
CA ARG A 272 12.89 1.39 -8.92
C ARG A 272 12.07 0.75 -10.05
N GLU A 273 11.47 -0.41 -9.83
CA GLU A 273 10.63 -1.11 -10.79
C GLU A 273 9.42 -0.29 -11.15
N LEU A 274 8.73 0.23 -10.14
CA LEU A 274 7.55 1.06 -10.33
C LEU A 274 7.89 2.35 -11.07
N VAL A 275 8.73 3.20 -10.49
CA VAL A 275 9.05 4.51 -11.07
C VAL A 275 9.73 4.38 -12.43
N GLY A 276 10.55 3.33 -12.61
CA GLY A 276 11.25 3.08 -13.86
C GLY A 276 10.33 2.69 -15.02
N ASN A 277 9.19 2.07 -14.75
CA ASN A 277 8.38 1.44 -15.79
C ASN A 277 6.99 2.04 -15.98
N PHE A 278 6.38 2.64 -14.96
CA PHE A 278 4.97 3.00 -15.00
C PHE A 278 4.75 4.51 -15.04
N GLY A 279 3.72 4.92 -15.75
CA GLY A 279 3.29 6.32 -15.90
C GLY A 279 2.06 6.68 -15.08
N ALA A 280 1.41 5.68 -14.46
CA ALA A 280 0.31 5.89 -13.53
C ALA A 280 0.38 4.92 -12.36
N LEU A 281 -0.13 5.36 -11.20
CA LEU A 281 -0.35 4.54 -10.01
C LEU A 281 -1.85 4.42 -9.73
N THR A 282 -2.26 3.26 -9.23
CA THR A 282 -3.57 3.05 -8.60
C THR A 282 -3.32 2.63 -7.15
N PRO A 283 -3.69 3.43 -6.12
CA PRO A 283 -3.62 2.98 -4.74
C PRO A 283 -4.50 1.74 -4.56
N GLU A 284 -3.89 0.59 -4.31
CA GLU A 284 -4.56 -0.69 -4.25
C GLU A 284 -5.68 -0.70 -3.20
N ASN A 285 -5.38 -0.18 -2.00
CA ASN A 285 -6.30 -0.16 -0.86
C ASN A 285 -6.51 1.23 -0.27
N ALA A 286 -5.51 2.09 -0.28
CA ALA A 286 -5.50 3.34 0.48
C ALA A 286 -6.62 4.32 0.11
N MET A 287 -7.24 4.18 -1.06
CA MET A 287 -8.38 5.00 -1.50
C MET A 287 -9.73 4.27 -1.47
N LYS A 288 -9.80 3.02 -1.01
CA LYS A 288 -11.08 2.33 -0.81
C LYS A 288 -11.88 2.94 0.35
N PRO A 289 -13.23 2.92 0.32
CA PRO A 289 -14.07 3.61 1.32
C PRO A 289 -13.77 3.26 2.77
N GLN A 290 -13.49 1.99 3.07
CA GLN A 290 -13.18 1.53 4.42
C GLN A 290 -11.87 2.10 4.98
N PHE A 291 -10.91 2.40 4.11
CA PHE A 291 -9.63 3.01 4.50
C PHE A 291 -9.74 4.53 4.59
N LEU A 292 -10.54 5.16 3.72
CA LEU A 292 -10.73 6.61 3.72
C LEU A 292 -11.68 7.11 4.80
N SER A 293 -12.68 6.32 5.19
CA SER A 293 -13.69 6.72 6.19
C SER A 293 -14.11 5.54 7.06
N PRO A 294 -13.24 5.06 7.97
CA PRO A 294 -13.52 3.89 8.81
C PRO A 294 -14.71 4.07 9.75
N GLN A 295 -15.05 5.32 10.10
CA GLN A 295 -16.20 5.70 10.90
C GLN A 295 -16.91 6.91 10.30
N GLN A 296 -18.21 7.02 10.50
CA GLN A 296 -18.98 8.14 9.96
C GLN A 296 -18.44 9.51 10.42
N GLY A 297 -18.10 10.36 9.46
CA GLY A 297 -17.54 11.70 9.74
C GLY A 297 -16.06 11.69 10.15
N VAL A 298 -15.40 10.54 10.15
CA VAL A 298 -13.96 10.41 10.40
C VAL A 298 -13.29 10.02 9.10
N TYR A 299 -12.23 10.73 8.73
CA TYR A 299 -11.50 10.53 7.49
C TYR A 299 -10.02 10.28 7.75
N THR A 300 -9.42 9.37 6.99
CA THR A 300 -8.01 8.97 7.04
C THR A 300 -7.43 9.07 5.63
N PHE A 301 -6.75 10.17 5.32
CA PHE A 301 -6.19 10.43 4.00
C PHE A 301 -4.68 10.19 3.93
N GLU A 302 -4.03 9.95 5.07
CA GLU A 302 -2.58 10.01 5.23
C GLU A 302 -1.84 9.03 4.31
N GLU A 303 -2.34 7.80 4.18
CA GLU A 303 -1.71 6.80 3.32
C GLU A 303 -1.90 7.13 1.83
N ALA A 304 -3.12 7.49 1.44
CA ALA A 304 -3.39 7.93 0.07
C ALA A 304 -2.61 9.19 -0.27
N ASP A 305 -2.56 10.19 0.62
CA ASP A 305 -1.78 11.41 0.44
C ASP A 305 -0.29 11.14 0.27
N ALA A 306 0.27 10.18 1.02
CA ALA A 306 1.66 9.79 0.88
C ALA A 306 1.96 9.15 -0.50
N ILE A 307 1.07 8.27 -0.99
CA ILE A 307 1.19 7.70 -2.35
C ILE A 307 1.10 8.80 -3.41
N LEU A 308 0.12 9.71 -3.28
CA LEU A 308 -0.04 10.82 -4.22
C LEU A 308 1.16 11.76 -4.21
N ALA A 309 1.72 12.08 -3.04
CA ALA A 309 2.92 12.92 -2.93
C ALA A 309 4.14 12.28 -3.63
N ILE A 310 4.30 10.95 -3.50
CA ILE A 310 5.32 10.21 -4.22
C ILE A 310 5.10 10.31 -5.74
N ALA A 311 3.89 10.04 -6.22
CA ALA A 311 3.53 10.11 -7.62
C ALA A 311 3.80 11.52 -8.19
N GLU A 312 3.33 12.57 -7.51
CA GLU A 312 3.57 13.97 -7.86
C GLU A 312 5.06 14.30 -7.97
N SER A 313 5.88 13.83 -7.00
CA SER A 313 7.33 14.05 -7.00
C SER A 313 8.04 13.42 -8.20
N LYS A 314 7.46 12.39 -8.81
CA LYS A 314 7.98 11.64 -9.95
C LYS A 314 7.30 11.98 -11.27
N GLY A 315 6.29 12.85 -11.26
CA GLY A 315 5.51 13.19 -12.45
C GLY A 315 4.68 12.02 -12.98
N ILE A 316 4.24 11.12 -12.09
CA ILE A 316 3.42 9.96 -12.37
C ILE A 316 1.97 10.32 -12.09
N ALA A 317 1.04 9.95 -12.97
CA ALA A 317 -0.39 10.18 -12.79
C ALA A 317 -0.97 9.24 -11.72
N VAL A 318 -2.11 9.61 -11.12
CA VAL A 318 -2.82 8.75 -10.17
C VAL A 318 -4.24 8.50 -10.66
N HIS A 319 -4.62 7.22 -10.67
CA HIS A 319 -6.00 6.78 -10.79
C HIS A 319 -6.55 6.47 -9.41
N GLY A 320 -7.66 7.14 -9.03
CA GLY A 320 -8.32 6.88 -7.75
C GLY A 320 -9.17 5.61 -7.80
N HIS A 321 -9.04 4.75 -6.79
CA HIS A 321 -9.80 3.52 -6.66
C HIS A 321 -10.20 3.34 -5.19
N THR A 322 -11.46 3.51 -4.81
CA THR A 322 -12.71 3.78 -5.54
C THR A 322 -13.70 4.52 -4.62
N ILE A 323 -14.85 5.02 -5.14
CA ILE A 323 -15.86 5.72 -4.31
C ILE A 323 -16.95 4.77 -3.81
N ALA A 324 -17.66 4.09 -4.68
CA ALA A 324 -18.75 3.19 -4.31
C ALA A 324 -18.36 1.75 -4.63
N PHE A 325 -18.05 0.98 -3.60
CA PHE A 325 -17.64 -0.42 -3.70
C PHE A 325 -18.25 -1.23 -2.57
N THR A 326 -18.92 -2.33 -2.88
CA THR A 326 -19.64 -3.13 -1.89
C THR A 326 -18.69 -3.84 -0.93
N GLU A 327 -17.63 -4.43 -1.45
CA GLU A 327 -16.73 -5.30 -0.68
C GLU A 327 -15.76 -4.53 0.21
N ALA A 328 -15.42 -3.30 -0.16
CA ALA A 328 -14.58 -2.41 0.65
C ALA A 328 -15.38 -1.28 1.35
N MET A 329 -16.61 -1.57 1.72
CA MET A 329 -17.49 -0.61 2.37
C MET A 329 -17.34 -0.66 3.90
N PRO A 330 -17.10 0.47 4.58
CA PRO A 330 -16.99 0.49 6.04
C PRO A 330 -18.33 0.14 6.70
N ARG A 331 -18.28 -0.46 7.86
CA ARG A 331 -19.47 -0.94 8.60
C ARG A 331 -20.54 0.13 8.79
N TRP A 332 -20.13 1.37 9.11
CA TRP A 332 -21.09 2.46 9.31
C TRP A 332 -21.95 2.74 8.06
N MET A 333 -21.39 2.58 6.85
CA MET A 333 -22.16 2.71 5.61
C MET A 333 -23.12 1.54 5.44
N GLN A 334 -22.64 0.30 5.66
CA GLN A 334 -23.46 -0.91 5.52
C GLN A 334 -24.68 -0.88 6.44
N GLU A 335 -24.53 -0.35 7.65
CA GLU A 335 -25.56 -0.25 8.70
C GLU A 335 -26.49 0.97 8.57
N LEU A 336 -26.30 1.85 7.58
CA LEU A 336 -27.17 2.98 7.39
C LEU A 336 -28.64 2.54 7.17
N PRO A 337 -29.61 3.18 7.90
CA PRO A 337 -31.01 2.80 7.78
C PRO A 337 -31.62 3.24 6.44
N SER A 338 -32.48 2.39 5.86
CA SER A 338 -33.10 2.66 4.56
C SER A 338 -34.56 2.23 4.45
N GLY A 339 -35.20 1.85 5.55
CA GLY A 339 -36.56 1.30 5.59
C GLY A 339 -37.66 2.35 5.37
N SER A 340 -37.45 3.61 5.77
CA SER A 340 -38.39 4.71 5.59
C SER A 340 -37.84 5.80 4.68
N GLU A 341 -38.70 6.68 4.16
CA GLU A 341 -38.26 7.83 3.37
C GLU A 341 -37.37 8.79 4.16
N GLN A 342 -37.66 8.98 5.45
CA GLN A 342 -36.84 9.83 6.31
C GLN A 342 -35.44 9.22 6.53
N GLU A 343 -35.36 7.92 6.78
CA GLU A 343 -34.09 7.19 6.91
C GLU A 343 -33.28 7.27 5.62
N ARG A 344 -33.90 6.98 4.46
CA ARG A 344 -33.19 7.10 3.17
C ARG A 344 -32.66 8.49 2.91
N ARG A 345 -33.38 9.56 3.30
CA ARG A 345 -32.86 10.93 3.16
C ARG A 345 -31.63 11.18 4.03
N ALA A 346 -31.67 10.77 5.30
CA ALA A 346 -30.53 10.92 6.20
C ALA A 346 -29.31 10.10 5.73
N SER A 347 -29.54 8.87 5.26
CA SER A 347 -28.49 8.03 4.70
C SER A 347 -27.94 8.58 3.38
N ALA A 348 -28.79 9.17 2.53
CA ALA A 348 -28.35 9.87 1.33
C ALA A 348 -27.43 11.06 1.63
N GLU A 349 -27.77 11.87 2.66
CA GLU A 349 -26.93 12.97 3.09
C GLU A 349 -25.56 12.47 3.55
N ALA A 350 -25.51 11.41 4.36
CA ALA A 350 -24.25 10.82 4.84
C ALA A 350 -23.37 10.27 3.71
N LEU A 351 -23.98 9.53 2.78
CA LEU A 351 -23.26 8.97 1.63
C LEU A 351 -22.74 10.05 0.67
N LEU A 352 -23.54 11.08 0.41
CA LEU A 352 -23.11 12.20 -0.45
C LEU A 352 -22.08 13.11 0.22
N ASP A 353 -22.13 13.26 1.55
CA ASP A 353 -21.09 13.96 2.30
C ASP A 353 -19.74 13.23 2.21
N PHE A 354 -19.75 11.89 2.28
CA PHE A 354 -18.56 11.07 2.03
C PHE A 354 -17.99 11.34 0.63
N VAL A 355 -18.79 11.21 -0.42
CA VAL A 355 -18.34 11.45 -1.81
C VAL A 355 -17.73 12.84 -1.93
N LYS A 356 -18.44 13.87 -1.47
CA LYS A 356 -18.00 15.26 -1.55
C LYS A 356 -16.69 15.48 -0.79
N THR A 357 -16.57 14.94 0.41
CA THR A 357 -15.39 15.14 1.26
C THR A 357 -14.17 14.49 0.61
N VAL A 358 -14.27 13.24 0.18
CA VAL A 358 -13.18 12.50 -0.46
C VAL A 358 -12.74 13.18 -1.76
N VAL A 359 -13.69 13.47 -2.65
CA VAL A 359 -13.36 14.04 -3.96
C VAL A 359 -12.81 15.47 -3.82
N THR A 360 -13.32 16.26 -2.86
CA THR A 360 -12.80 17.60 -2.60
C THR A 360 -11.37 17.55 -2.05
N HIS A 361 -11.05 16.56 -1.21
CA HIS A 361 -9.71 16.38 -0.67
C HIS A 361 -8.67 16.11 -1.77
N PHE A 362 -9.02 15.23 -2.72
CA PHE A 362 -8.12 14.84 -3.82
C PHE A 362 -8.28 15.69 -5.08
N LYS A 363 -9.08 16.75 -5.06
CA LYS A 363 -9.37 17.58 -6.23
C LYS A 363 -8.11 18.05 -6.95
N GLY A 364 -8.08 17.76 -8.26
CA GLY A 364 -6.97 18.16 -9.13
C GLY A 364 -5.68 17.34 -8.97
N ARG A 365 -5.70 16.30 -8.13
CA ARG A 365 -4.58 15.38 -7.91
C ARG A 365 -4.77 14.01 -8.61
N LEU A 366 -5.99 13.72 -9.05
CA LEU A 366 -6.33 12.48 -9.75
C LEU A 366 -6.54 12.77 -11.24
N ASP A 367 -5.96 11.95 -12.12
CA ASP A 367 -6.25 11.97 -13.57
C ASP A 367 -7.60 11.33 -13.87
N SER A 368 -7.92 10.28 -13.14
CA SER A 368 -9.14 9.49 -13.30
C SER A 368 -9.55 8.82 -12.01
N LEU A 369 -10.81 8.32 -11.95
CA LEU A 369 -11.40 7.78 -10.72
C LEU A 369 -12.46 6.72 -11.05
N ASP A 370 -12.41 5.57 -10.38
CA ASP A 370 -13.51 4.61 -10.36
C ASP A 370 -14.60 5.12 -9.43
N VAL A 371 -15.66 5.65 -10.00
CA VAL A 371 -16.78 6.21 -9.20
C VAL A 371 -17.69 5.11 -8.66
N VAL A 372 -17.77 4.00 -9.37
CA VAL A 372 -18.44 2.77 -8.93
C VAL A 372 -17.58 1.58 -9.33
N ASN A 373 -17.29 0.73 -8.36
CA ASN A 373 -16.57 -0.53 -8.58
C ASN A 373 -17.50 -1.73 -8.36
N GLU A 374 -17.44 -2.69 -9.27
CA GLU A 374 -18.17 -3.96 -9.21
C GLU A 374 -19.67 -3.80 -8.87
N PRO A 375 -20.40 -2.99 -9.66
CA PRO A 375 -21.80 -2.77 -9.37
C PRO A 375 -22.71 -3.97 -9.65
N LEU A 376 -22.27 -4.94 -10.46
CA LEU A 376 -23.07 -6.07 -10.87
C LEU A 376 -22.98 -7.22 -9.87
N ASP A 377 -24.10 -7.90 -9.65
CA ASP A 377 -24.19 -9.05 -8.76
C ASP A 377 -23.27 -10.18 -9.21
N ILE A 378 -22.40 -10.66 -8.34
CA ILE A 378 -21.41 -11.71 -8.65
C ILE A 378 -22.06 -13.06 -9.00
N TYR A 379 -23.26 -13.33 -8.46
CA TYR A 379 -23.97 -14.61 -8.69
C TYR A 379 -24.98 -14.53 -9.85
N GLN A 380 -25.62 -13.37 -10.04
CA GLN A 380 -26.65 -13.16 -11.08
C GLN A 380 -26.10 -12.47 -12.33
N GLY A 381 -24.90 -11.95 -12.29
CA GLY A 381 -24.08 -11.52 -13.43
C GLY A 381 -24.49 -10.26 -14.17
N THR A 382 -25.76 -9.83 -14.11
CA THR A 382 -26.31 -8.74 -14.93
C THR A 382 -27.17 -7.73 -14.19
N SER A 383 -27.58 -8.02 -12.97
CA SER A 383 -28.33 -7.10 -12.10
C SER A 383 -27.40 -6.33 -11.17
N LEU A 384 -27.82 -5.13 -10.75
CA LEU A 384 -27.10 -4.36 -9.76
C LEU A 384 -27.14 -5.06 -8.39
N GLN A 385 -26.03 -5.00 -7.66
CA GLN A 385 -25.98 -5.42 -6.26
C GLN A 385 -26.91 -4.56 -5.40
N GLU A 386 -27.68 -5.19 -4.51
CA GLU A 386 -28.58 -4.50 -3.58
C GLU A 386 -27.83 -3.99 -2.32
N ASN A 387 -26.74 -3.26 -2.52
CA ASN A 387 -25.97 -2.61 -1.47
C ASN A 387 -26.68 -1.37 -0.89
N ILE A 388 -26.05 -0.63 0.03
CA ILE A 388 -26.65 0.56 0.66
C ILE A 388 -26.92 1.66 -0.38
N TRP A 389 -26.07 1.85 -1.38
CA TRP A 389 -26.28 2.83 -2.45
C TRP A 389 -27.57 2.51 -3.21
N TYR A 390 -27.77 1.24 -3.56
CA TYR A 390 -29.00 0.79 -4.22
C TYR A 390 -30.23 0.95 -3.31
N ARG A 391 -30.15 0.56 -2.05
CA ARG A 391 -31.28 0.70 -1.10
C ARG A 391 -31.70 2.15 -0.87
N VAL A 392 -30.74 3.10 -0.94
CA VAL A 392 -30.99 4.53 -0.69
C VAL A 392 -31.44 5.26 -1.97
N PHE A 393 -30.75 5.04 -3.10
CA PHE A 393 -30.97 5.80 -4.34
C PHE A 393 -31.65 5.01 -5.45
N GLY A 394 -31.92 3.71 -5.23
CA GLY A 394 -32.45 2.81 -6.25
C GLY A 394 -31.44 2.51 -7.37
N PRO A 395 -31.90 1.92 -8.49
CA PRO A 395 -31.01 1.50 -9.58
C PRO A 395 -30.28 2.66 -10.28
N SER A 396 -30.64 3.91 -10.00
CA SER A 396 -29.98 5.10 -10.54
C SER A 396 -28.81 5.60 -9.68
N TYR A 397 -28.41 4.87 -8.62
CA TYR A 397 -27.34 5.30 -7.74
C TYR A 397 -26.02 5.61 -8.47
N PRO A 398 -25.60 4.91 -9.54
CA PRO A 398 -24.37 5.28 -10.24
C PRO A 398 -24.42 6.69 -10.82
N ALA A 399 -25.58 7.12 -11.32
CA ALA A 399 -25.75 8.48 -11.81
C ALA A 399 -25.72 9.53 -10.67
N VAL A 400 -26.21 9.16 -9.48
CA VAL A 400 -26.16 10.04 -8.30
C VAL A 400 -24.72 10.23 -7.85
N VAL A 401 -23.95 9.13 -7.72
CA VAL A 401 -22.53 9.17 -7.35
C VAL A 401 -21.74 9.96 -8.38
N SER A 402 -21.89 9.65 -9.66
CA SER A 402 -21.18 10.31 -10.77
C SER A 402 -21.42 11.83 -10.79
N ARG A 403 -22.65 12.30 -10.58
CA ARG A 403 -22.94 13.74 -10.47
C ARG A 403 -22.28 14.36 -9.24
N ALA A 404 -22.33 13.70 -8.09
CA ALA A 404 -21.71 14.20 -6.88
C ALA A 404 -20.18 14.34 -7.02
N VAL A 405 -19.54 13.39 -7.72
CA VAL A 405 -18.13 13.48 -8.09
C VAL A 405 -17.88 14.66 -9.02
N TYR A 406 -18.67 14.80 -10.09
CA TYR A 406 -18.55 15.92 -11.06
C TYR A 406 -18.75 17.30 -10.39
N ASP A 407 -19.71 17.41 -9.47
CA ASP A 407 -19.95 18.65 -8.73
C ASP A 407 -18.76 19.05 -7.84
N ALA A 408 -18.01 18.05 -7.32
CA ALA A 408 -16.84 18.29 -6.48
C ALA A 408 -15.57 18.52 -7.33
N ASP A 409 -15.34 17.70 -8.35
CA ASP A 409 -14.24 17.81 -9.30
C ASP A 409 -14.71 17.50 -10.74
N PRO A 410 -14.98 18.53 -11.57
CA PRO A 410 -15.47 18.33 -12.94
C PRO A 410 -14.38 17.87 -13.93
N ASP A 411 -13.11 17.90 -13.55
CA ASP A 411 -11.99 17.61 -14.44
C ASP A 411 -11.55 16.14 -14.36
N VAL A 412 -11.90 15.41 -13.27
CA VAL A 412 -11.55 14.00 -13.11
C VAL A 412 -12.34 13.10 -14.07
N LYS A 413 -11.66 12.24 -14.82
CA LYS A 413 -12.30 11.26 -15.72
C LYS A 413 -12.91 10.13 -14.91
N GLN A 414 -14.20 9.91 -15.05
CA GLN A 414 -14.97 8.96 -14.25
C GLN A 414 -15.14 7.62 -14.97
N PHE A 415 -14.90 6.52 -14.25
CA PHE A 415 -15.07 5.16 -14.73
C PHE A 415 -16.05 4.37 -13.87
N ILE A 416 -16.75 3.41 -14.49
CA ILE A 416 -17.38 2.27 -13.80
C ILE A 416 -16.48 1.08 -14.07
N ASN A 417 -15.99 0.44 -13.03
CA ASN A 417 -15.03 -0.67 -13.11
C ASN A 417 -15.72 -1.99 -12.78
N GLU A 418 -15.40 -3.07 -13.53
CA GLU A 418 -16.09 -4.35 -13.36
C GLU A 418 -15.18 -5.54 -13.69
N ASN A 419 -15.34 -6.62 -12.93
CA ASN A 419 -14.70 -7.90 -13.16
C ASN A 419 -15.49 -8.77 -14.15
N GLY A 420 -14.79 -9.56 -14.98
CA GLY A 420 -15.40 -10.52 -15.91
C GLY A 420 -16.25 -9.89 -17.01
N ALA A 421 -16.00 -8.62 -17.34
CA ALA A 421 -16.63 -7.89 -18.44
C ALA A 421 -15.68 -7.69 -19.64
N ASP A 422 -14.58 -8.41 -19.68
CA ASP A 422 -13.46 -8.24 -20.62
C ASP A 422 -13.72 -8.87 -21.98
N VAL A 423 -14.63 -9.83 -22.01
CA VAL A 423 -15.03 -10.57 -23.21
C VAL A 423 -16.52 -10.37 -23.53
N PRO A 424 -16.95 -10.53 -24.80
CA PRO A 424 -18.35 -10.39 -25.16
C PRO A 424 -19.24 -11.36 -24.39
N GLY A 425 -20.31 -10.82 -23.79
CA GLY A 425 -21.24 -11.62 -23.01
C GLY A 425 -22.24 -10.78 -22.22
N PRO A 426 -23.15 -11.44 -21.50
CA PRO A 426 -24.22 -10.75 -20.77
C PRO A 426 -23.71 -9.75 -19.72
N ARG A 427 -22.54 -10.01 -19.09
CA ARG A 427 -21.95 -9.13 -18.09
C ARG A 427 -21.37 -7.87 -18.72
N GLN A 428 -20.66 -8.02 -19.83
CA GLN A 428 -20.14 -6.89 -20.63
C GLN A 428 -21.30 -6.03 -21.16
N ASP A 429 -22.37 -6.64 -21.69
CA ASP A 429 -23.56 -5.92 -22.15
C ASP A 429 -24.24 -5.16 -21.01
N ALA A 430 -24.30 -5.75 -19.80
CA ALA A 430 -24.90 -5.12 -18.63
C ALA A 430 -24.05 -3.93 -18.13
N LEU A 431 -22.72 -4.06 -18.09
CA LEU A 431 -21.80 -2.98 -17.74
C LEU A 431 -21.94 -1.80 -18.72
N LEU A 432 -21.91 -2.08 -20.01
CA LEU A 432 -22.03 -1.06 -21.04
C LEU A 432 -23.38 -0.33 -20.96
N LYS A 433 -24.46 -1.10 -20.80
CA LYS A 433 -25.79 -0.55 -20.59
C LYS A 433 -25.85 0.34 -19.34
N LEU A 434 -25.25 -0.09 -18.25
CA LEU A 434 -25.21 0.68 -17.01
C LEU A 434 -24.48 2.02 -17.18
N ALA A 435 -23.35 2.04 -17.86
CA ALA A 435 -22.59 3.26 -18.14
C ALA A 435 -23.39 4.23 -19.02
N MET A 436 -24.07 3.71 -20.06
CA MET A 436 -24.93 4.50 -20.93
C MET A 436 -26.14 5.07 -20.18
N ASP A 437 -26.83 4.25 -19.38
CA ASP A 437 -27.99 4.68 -18.59
C ASP A 437 -27.58 5.72 -17.54
N THR A 438 -26.41 5.55 -16.91
CA THR A 438 -25.82 6.52 -15.98
C THR A 438 -25.68 7.89 -16.64
N ASN A 439 -25.09 7.94 -17.84
CA ASN A 439 -24.94 9.19 -18.60
C ASN A 439 -26.29 9.76 -19.07
N ALA A 440 -27.21 8.92 -19.48
CA ALA A 440 -28.58 9.34 -19.87
C ALA A 440 -29.34 9.98 -18.69
N LEU A 441 -29.02 9.58 -17.45
CA LEU A 441 -29.57 10.15 -16.22
C LEU A 441 -28.77 11.35 -15.68
N GLY A 442 -27.84 11.90 -16.48
CA GLY A 442 -27.04 13.07 -16.14
C GLY A 442 -25.78 12.77 -15.35
N GLY A 443 -25.27 11.55 -15.40
CA GLY A 443 -23.91 11.20 -14.96
C GLY A 443 -22.86 11.67 -15.97
N HIS A 444 -21.60 11.53 -15.60
CA HIS A 444 -20.44 12.00 -16.35
C HIS A 444 -19.41 10.87 -16.56
N ILE A 445 -19.88 9.66 -16.87
CA ILE A 445 -19.02 8.50 -17.11
C ILE A 445 -18.22 8.71 -18.39
N TYR A 446 -16.91 8.77 -18.26
CA TYR A 446 -15.95 8.85 -19.35
C TYR A 446 -15.74 7.49 -20.03
N GLY A 447 -15.72 6.43 -19.23
CA GLY A 447 -15.48 5.09 -19.73
C GLY A 447 -15.78 3.98 -18.73
N VAL A 448 -15.38 2.77 -19.09
CA VAL A 448 -15.48 1.58 -18.26
C VAL A 448 -14.09 0.99 -18.01
N GLY A 449 -13.87 0.49 -16.80
CA GLY A 449 -12.74 -0.34 -16.45
C GLY A 449 -13.05 -1.81 -16.69
N LEU A 450 -12.14 -2.50 -17.35
CA LEU A 450 -12.13 -3.94 -17.54
C LEU A 450 -11.01 -4.48 -16.66
N GLN A 451 -11.33 -5.21 -15.59
CA GLN A 451 -10.32 -5.62 -14.60
C GLN A 451 -9.27 -6.55 -15.21
N ALA A 452 -9.69 -7.47 -16.08
CA ALA A 452 -8.83 -8.42 -16.76
C ALA A 452 -8.00 -9.30 -15.81
N HIS A 453 -8.60 -9.70 -14.68
CA HIS A 453 -8.07 -10.75 -13.83
C HIS A 453 -8.18 -12.10 -14.55
N VAL A 454 -7.10 -12.85 -14.61
CA VAL A 454 -7.05 -14.18 -15.23
C VAL A 454 -6.60 -15.18 -14.17
N TYR A 455 -7.56 -15.68 -13.40
CA TYR A 455 -7.30 -16.59 -12.28
C TYR A 455 -6.95 -18.02 -12.71
N ASP A 456 -7.47 -18.43 -13.87
CA ASP A 456 -7.29 -19.75 -14.46
C ASP A 456 -7.13 -19.57 -15.98
N LEU A 457 -5.95 -19.87 -16.49
CA LEU A 457 -5.65 -19.68 -17.92
C LEU A 457 -6.43 -20.61 -18.86
N GLU A 458 -6.96 -21.73 -18.36
CA GLU A 458 -7.81 -22.64 -19.15
C GLU A 458 -9.23 -22.06 -19.34
N THR A 459 -9.79 -21.39 -18.31
CA THR A 459 -11.20 -20.93 -18.28
C THR A 459 -11.38 -19.44 -18.49
N ASP A 460 -10.43 -18.62 -18.02
CA ASP A 460 -10.59 -17.16 -17.95
C ASP A 460 -9.70 -16.41 -18.97
N SER A 461 -8.99 -17.14 -19.85
CA SER A 461 -8.10 -16.48 -20.82
C SER A 461 -8.83 -15.53 -21.75
N ILE A 462 -8.24 -14.34 -21.96
CA ILE A 462 -8.78 -13.27 -22.80
C ILE A 462 -8.12 -13.34 -24.17
N SER A 463 -8.91 -13.64 -25.21
CA SER A 463 -8.40 -13.64 -26.59
C SER A 463 -8.33 -12.22 -27.17
N ALA A 464 -7.41 -11.99 -28.11
CA ALA A 464 -7.32 -10.71 -28.82
C ALA A 464 -8.62 -10.39 -29.60
N GLU A 465 -9.30 -11.42 -30.14
CA GLU A 465 -10.55 -11.25 -30.87
C GLU A 465 -11.68 -10.80 -29.96
N ASP A 466 -11.86 -11.47 -28.81
CA ASP A 466 -12.92 -11.14 -27.84
C ASP A 466 -12.71 -9.76 -27.23
N LEU A 467 -11.48 -9.44 -26.78
CA LEU A 467 -11.17 -8.12 -26.24
C LEU A 467 -11.35 -7.02 -27.29
N SER A 468 -10.96 -7.25 -28.55
CA SER A 468 -11.20 -6.28 -29.62
C SER A 468 -12.68 -6.04 -29.84
N GLN A 469 -13.52 -7.09 -29.83
CA GLN A 469 -14.96 -6.97 -29.98
C GLN A 469 -15.59 -6.19 -28.80
N THR A 470 -15.12 -6.46 -27.57
CA THR A 470 -15.54 -5.70 -26.37
C THR A 470 -15.19 -4.22 -26.51
N LEU A 471 -13.95 -3.90 -26.90
CA LEU A 471 -13.50 -2.51 -27.10
C LEU A 471 -14.28 -1.80 -28.22
N ASP A 472 -14.58 -2.49 -29.32
CA ASP A 472 -15.39 -1.95 -30.41
C ASP A 472 -16.81 -1.61 -29.94
N SER A 473 -17.41 -2.47 -29.09
CA SER A 473 -18.73 -2.24 -28.52
C SER A 473 -18.75 -1.02 -27.59
N ILE A 474 -17.72 -0.86 -26.76
CA ILE A 474 -17.55 0.31 -25.88
C ILE A 474 -17.37 1.59 -26.71
N GLY A 475 -16.54 1.54 -27.76
CA GLY A 475 -16.34 2.66 -28.67
C GLY A 475 -17.61 3.05 -29.43
N ALA A 476 -18.42 2.06 -29.87
CA ALA A 476 -19.71 2.31 -30.52
C ALA A 476 -20.72 3.00 -29.59
N ALA A 477 -20.62 2.81 -28.29
CA ALA A 477 -21.40 3.52 -27.27
C ALA A 477 -20.87 4.94 -26.97
N GLY A 478 -19.76 5.38 -27.59
CA GLY A 478 -19.14 6.68 -27.37
C GLY A 478 -18.37 6.79 -26.06
N LEU A 479 -17.98 5.65 -25.47
CA LEU A 479 -17.23 5.55 -24.22
C LEU A 479 -15.78 5.14 -24.50
N HIS A 480 -14.93 5.34 -23.49
CA HIS A 480 -13.57 4.81 -23.44
C HIS A 480 -13.51 3.56 -22.58
N ALA A 481 -12.43 2.80 -22.75
CA ALA A 481 -12.08 1.67 -21.89
C ALA A 481 -10.70 1.85 -21.25
N ARG A 482 -10.48 1.21 -20.13
CA ARG A 482 -9.15 0.95 -19.58
C ARG A 482 -9.06 -0.53 -19.20
N ILE A 483 -7.89 -1.13 -19.38
CA ILE A 483 -7.55 -2.35 -18.65
C ILE A 483 -7.08 -1.87 -17.28
N SER A 484 -7.81 -2.25 -16.23
CA SER A 484 -7.68 -1.60 -14.92
C SER A 484 -6.86 -2.38 -13.91
N GLU A 485 -6.83 -3.72 -13.98
CA GLU A 485 -6.34 -4.57 -12.89
C GLU A 485 -5.70 -5.87 -13.39
N ASN A 486 -5.06 -5.85 -14.58
CA ASN A 486 -4.57 -7.07 -15.19
C ASN A 486 -3.51 -7.77 -14.33
N ASP A 487 -3.84 -8.95 -13.88
CA ASP A 487 -2.97 -9.97 -13.34
C ASP A 487 -3.31 -11.33 -13.96
N VAL A 488 -2.36 -12.25 -14.00
CA VAL A 488 -2.50 -13.50 -14.74
C VAL A 488 -1.80 -14.62 -13.99
N SER A 489 -2.55 -15.67 -13.67
CA SER A 489 -2.01 -16.91 -13.08
C SER A 489 -0.91 -17.54 -13.93
N ASP A 490 0.01 -18.26 -13.30
CA ASP A 490 1.01 -19.08 -13.99
C ASP A 490 0.71 -20.59 -13.95
N ASP A 491 -0.53 -20.97 -13.61
CA ASP A 491 -1.01 -22.36 -13.49
C ASP A 491 -0.71 -23.22 -14.74
N GLU A 492 -0.79 -22.63 -15.94
CA GLU A 492 -0.42 -23.24 -17.22
C GLU A 492 1.05 -22.96 -17.64
N GLY A 493 1.82 -22.35 -16.74
CA GLY A 493 3.23 -22.03 -16.90
C GLY A 493 3.53 -20.63 -17.43
N ARG A 494 4.68 -20.11 -17.05
CA ARG A 494 5.11 -18.72 -17.28
C ARG A 494 5.15 -18.26 -18.75
N ASP A 495 5.33 -19.17 -19.70
CA ASP A 495 5.30 -18.82 -21.13
C ASP A 495 3.87 -18.53 -21.61
N VAL A 496 2.87 -19.25 -21.07
CA VAL A 496 1.45 -19.02 -21.37
C VAL A 496 0.98 -17.74 -20.69
N GLN A 497 1.32 -17.56 -19.43
CA GLN A 497 1.11 -16.31 -18.67
C GLN A 497 1.67 -15.09 -19.44
N ALA A 498 2.94 -15.16 -19.82
CA ALA A 498 3.61 -14.06 -20.55
C ALA A 498 2.90 -13.71 -21.86
N LYS A 499 2.41 -14.72 -22.59
CA LYS A 499 1.63 -14.53 -23.80
C LYS A 499 0.28 -13.86 -23.51
N GLN A 500 -0.38 -14.22 -22.41
CA GLN A 500 -1.65 -13.63 -21.99
C GLN A 500 -1.50 -12.15 -21.69
N TYR A 501 -0.50 -11.75 -20.87
CA TYR A 501 -0.16 -10.36 -20.62
C TYR A 501 0.10 -9.56 -21.90
N ALA A 502 0.93 -10.10 -22.79
CA ALA A 502 1.25 -9.47 -24.08
C ALA A 502 0.01 -9.31 -24.97
N THR A 503 -0.87 -10.32 -24.99
CA THR A 503 -2.12 -10.28 -25.79
C THR A 503 -3.05 -9.16 -25.33
N VAL A 504 -3.28 -9.04 -24.01
CA VAL A 504 -4.17 -8.01 -23.44
C VAL A 504 -3.59 -6.62 -23.71
N LEU A 505 -2.30 -6.41 -23.43
CA LEU A 505 -1.65 -5.13 -23.70
C LEU A 505 -1.69 -4.75 -25.17
N ALA A 506 -1.28 -5.65 -26.09
CA ALA A 506 -1.20 -5.34 -27.52
C ALA A 506 -2.58 -5.00 -28.09
N THR A 507 -3.63 -5.71 -27.66
CA THR A 507 -5.00 -5.44 -28.06
C THR A 507 -5.48 -4.08 -27.57
N CYS A 508 -5.28 -3.76 -26.29
CA CYS A 508 -5.60 -2.46 -25.72
C CYS A 508 -4.83 -1.31 -26.43
N LEU A 509 -3.53 -1.46 -26.60
CA LEU A 509 -2.68 -0.45 -27.25
C LEU A 509 -3.07 -0.18 -28.70
N SER A 510 -3.54 -1.18 -29.42
CA SER A 510 -3.99 -1.05 -30.81
C SER A 510 -5.33 -0.32 -30.96
N SER A 511 -6.17 -0.33 -29.93
CA SER A 511 -7.49 0.30 -29.92
C SER A 511 -7.43 1.74 -29.38
N ARG A 512 -8.00 2.70 -30.14
CA ARG A 512 -8.11 4.10 -29.66
C ARG A 512 -9.13 4.26 -28.54
N VAL A 513 -9.99 3.29 -28.34
CA VAL A 513 -10.98 3.25 -27.27
C VAL A 513 -10.33 2.96 -25.94
N CYS A 514 -9.35 2.06 -25.91
CA CYS A 514 -8.58 1.72 -24.70
C CYS A 514 -7.52 2.80 -24.43
N VAL A 515 -7.61 3.48 -23.31
CA VAL A 515 -6.76 4.65 -22.98
C VAL A 515 -5.60 4.34 -22.03
N SER A 516 -5.69 3.23 -21.29
CA SER A 516 -4.64 2.80 -20.37
C SER A 516 -4.65 1.30 -20.13
N TYR A 517 -3.50 0.79 -19.70
CA TYR A 517 -3.31 -0.58 -19.28
C TYR A 517 -2.62 -0.58 -17.92
N THR A 518 -3.22 -1.23 -16.94
CA THR A 518 -2.75 -1.26 -15.55
C THR A 518 -2.62 -2.70 -15.07
N THR A 519 -1.48 -3.05 -14.46
CA THR A 519 -1.30 -4.33 -13.76
C THR A 519 -1.77 -4.19 -12.32
N TRP A 520 -2.37 -5.24 -11.74
CA TRP A 520 -2.85 -5.19 -10.36
C TRP A 520 -1.76 -5.56 -9.35
N GLY A 521 -0.58 -5.06 -9.56
CA GLY A 521 0.62 -5.22 -8.75
C GLY A 521 1.88 -5.01 -9.57
N VAL A 522 3.04 -5.10 -8.92
CA VAL A 522 4.36 -4.86 -9.52
C VAL A 522 5.27 -6.07 -9.38
N ASP A 523 5.46 -6.56 -8.14
CA ASP A 523 6.42 -7.60 -7.79
C ASP A 523 5.75 -8.66 -6.92
N GLY A 524 5.93 -9.93 -7.27
CA GLY A 524 5.31 -11.07 -6.60
C GLY A 524 5.66 -11.24 -5.13
N ARG A 525 6.67 -10.52 -4.62
CA ARG A 525 6.91 -10.45 -3.16
C ARG A 525 5.77 -9.78 -2.38
N TYR A 526 4.92 -9.02 -3.06
CA TYR A 526 3.82 -8.25 -2.50
C TYR A 526 2.49 -8.62 -3.17
N ASP A 527 2.36 -9.91 -3.50
CA ASP A 527 1.19 -10.48 -4.12
C ASP A 527 -0.01 -10.50 -3.15
N TRP A 528 -1.21 -10.26 -3.67
CA TRP A 528 -2.46 -10.26 -2.92
C TRP A 528 -3.24 -11.59 -3.03
N TRP A 529 -2.83 -12.49 -3.93
CA TRP A 529 -3.54 -13.74 -4.16
C TRP A 529 -3.33 -14.75 -3.03
N ILE A 530 -4.43 -15.40 -2.64
CA ILE A 530 -4.47 -16.44 -1.62
C ILE A 530 -4.71 -17.78 -2.31
N ASP A 531 -3.94 -18.80 -1.95
CA ASP A 531 -4.18 -20.16 -2.41
C ASP A 531 -5.40 -20.80 -1.72
N ASP A 532 -5.88 -21.95 -2.25
CA ASP A 532 -7.02 -22.71 -1.72
C ASP A 532 -6.84 -23.15 -0.25
N ASP A 533 -5.62 -23.18 0.26
CA ASP A 533 -5.26 -23.54 1.63
C ASP A 533 -5.20 -22.31 2.57
N GLY A 534 -5.48 -21.10 2.05
CA GLY A 534 -5.41 -19.82 2.78
C GLY A 534 -3.98 -19.31 2.96
N GLY A 535 -3.02 -19.83 2.19
CA GLY A 535 -1.67 -19.31 2.08
C GLY A 535 -1.57 -18.30 0.93
N LEU A 536 -0.57 -17.40 0.99
CA LEU A 536 -0.26 -16.61 -0.20
C LEU A 536 0.29 -17.50 -1.30
N GLN A 537 -0.25 -17.35 -2.47
CA GLN A 537 0.34 -17.87 -3.68
C GLN A 537 1.54 -16.96 -4.02
N GLN A 538 2.71 -17.30 -3.52
CA GLN A 538 3.88 -16.45 -3.67
C GLN A 538 4.41 -16.41 -5.09
N GLY A 539 4.46 -15.22 -5.64
CA GLY A 539 5.54 -14.84 -6.56
C GLY A 539 5.31 -15.05 -8.03
N HIS A 540 4.12 -15.41 -8.49
CA HIS A 540 4.00 -15.89 -9.87
C HIS A 540 3.18 -15.02 -10.83
N ASP A 541 2.49 -13.98 -10.32
CA ASP A 541 1.44 -13.32 -11.12
C ASP A 541 1.83 -11.96 -11.70
N PHE A 542 3.02 -11.45 -11.40
CA PHE A 542 3.42 -10.09 -11.78
C PHE A 542 4.62 -9.98 -12.73
N LEU A 543 4.91 -8.74 -13.11
CA LEU A 543 5.96 -8.43 -14.07
C LEU A 543 7.37 -8.55 -13.47
N PHE A 544 7.48 -8.51 -12.13
CA PHE A 544 8.75 -8.68 -11.43
C PHE A 544 8.62 -9.74 -10.33
N GLU A 545 9.74 -10.38 -10.02
CA GLU A 545 9.90 -11.34 -8.94
C GLU A 545 11.27 -11.12 -8.30
N ASP A 546 11.32 -10.91 -6.98
CA ASP A 546 12.57 -10.63 -6.26
C ASP A 546 13.41 -9.52 -6.88
N GLY A 547 12.79 -8.45 -7.36
CA GLY A 547 13.49 -7.34 -8.00
C GLY A 547 14.02 -7.65 -9.40
N LYS A 548 13.51 -8.69 -10.07
CA LYS A 548 13.95 -9.10 -11.41
C LYS A 548 12.78 -9.21 -12.37
N PRO A 549 12.95 -8.81 -13.64
CA PRO A 549 11.92 -8.98 -14.65
C PRO A 549 11.58 -10.45 -14.89
N THR A 550 10.28 -10.74 -15.01
CA THR A 550 9.73 -12.05 -15.35
C THR A 550 9.60 -12.22 -16.87
N PRO A 551 9.30 -13.44 -17.36
CA PRO A 551 8.93 -13.64 -18.77
C PRO A 551 7.75 -12.76 -19.22
N ALA A 552 6.80 -12.44 -18.32
CA ALA A 552 5.68 -11.54 -18.60
C ALA A 552 6.15 -10.11 -18.88
N TYR A 553 7.05 -9.56 -18.06
CA TYR A 553 7.67 -8.26 -18.31
C TYR A 553 8.35 -8.21 -19.68
N GLU A 554 9.16 -9.23 -20.00
CA GLU A 554 9.88 -9.31 -21.26
C GLU A 554 8.95 -9.44 -22.48
N ALA A 555 7.80 -10.09 -22.32
CA ALA A 555 6.79 -10.19 -23.36
C ALA A 555 6.12 -8.83 -23.62
N ILE A 556 5.68 -8.14 -22.56
CA ILE A 556 5.15 -6.78 -22.63
C ILE A 556 6.16 -5.82 -23.27
N LYS A 557 7.41 -5.87 -22.83
CA LYS A 557 8.48 -5.00 -23.37
C LYS A 557 8.70 -5.22 -24.87
N ARG A 558 8.67 -6.46 -25.34
CA ARG A 558 8.75 -6.79 -26.78
C ARG A 558 7.58 -6.21 -27.59
N GLU A 559 6.34 -6.28 -27.07
CA GLU A 559 5.17 -5.69 -27.73
C GLU A 559 5.32 -4.15 -27.86
N LEU A 560 6.01 -3.53 -26.92
CA LEU A 560 6.33 -2.10 -26.94
C LEU A 560 7.57 -1.76 -27.77
N GLY A 561 8.21 -2.73 -28.44
CA GLY A 561 9.35 -2.53 -29.31
C GLY A 561 10.68 -2.31 -28.56
N GLY A 562 10.76 -2.84 -27.35
CA GLY A 562 11.94 -2.81 -26.47
C GLY A 562 12.86 -4.02 -26.65
#